data_bc48910a1d31b0ae7dbdcf2f04d4d1b7
#
_entry.id   bc48910a1d31b0ae7dbdcf2f04d4d1b7
#
_cell.length_a   1.000
_cell.length_b   1.000
_cell.length_c   1.000
_cell.angle_alpha   90.00
_cell.angle_beta   90.00
_cell.angle_gamma   90.00
#
_symmetry.space_group_name_H-M   'P 1'
#
loop_
_entity.id
_entity.type
_entity.pdbx_description
1 polymer ?
#
loop_
_entity_poly.entity_id
_entity_poly.type
_entity_poly.pdbx_seq_one_letter_code
_entity_poly.pdbx_strand_id
1 'polypeptide(L)'
;MRRYIYIFGLTVLFWGTSCADFINIQPENATTYSNYYKNEKELEAVLTGLQVYLRQAVGEFTGGDISRAGEILDYDRSLRKGLTLSNVGTWKYYYYTIYQANLILENTHRFKGDPEKLKPYIQQAYFAKAVAYFYLAMNYGQVPITGSTIEFSKFPQSPIGNVLDEAEKWGLKAMDLPTYEELVATSKESRMKQYGSKGAAAALLAHLYAWRAGVEGKKEYWAKAEEYCSMLIEGKAGNYSLAADPETVCTSVMKGGSAESIWEIYYDSQEGLRTDLPITFPIALGSAHPINNQYSDGYYKSTVRMMYAPEDLRRDAYFWNIDADSLFLIYKSNEEVYAATKYRPGDSIIAAEDNQKLQRAFLYKFRYAHYIKLAYTPELQYAGINQYKVIWRLGEIYLLRAECRARQGKTDAVDDLNEIRRWAYGDDMHAFPNSDDVEKGLSGNIQLAIFREREKELLAEYHRYFDIMRNGWCFLRGDDTHDYIRKEISEAYDKLTDRDIQDGALYLMLGADCFSNNDLIRQNRYWNRRSN
;
A
#
# COMPACT_ATOMS: atom_id res chain seq x y z
N MET A 1 -39.60 -71.06 -28.64
CA MET A 1 -38.31 -70.36 -28.42
C MET A 1 -38.04 -69.16 -29.38
N ARG A 2 -38.41 -69.16 -30.65
CA ARG A 2 -38.20 -68.08 -31.57
C ARG A 2 -38.98 -66.77 -31.27
N ARG A 3 -40.13 -66.80 -30.64
CA ARG A 3 -40.95 -65.62 -30.29
C ARG A 3 -40.39 -64.83 -29.07
N TYR A 4 -39.67 -65.44 -28.17
CA TYR A 4 -39.08 -64.76 -26.99
C TYR A 4 -37.77 -64.04 -27.31
N ILE A 5 -37.07 -64.42 -28.36
CA ILE A 5 -35.84 -63.80 -28.79
C ILE A 5 -36.12 -62.40 -29.37
N TYR A 6 -37.24 -62.19 -30.08
CA TYR A 6 -37.60 -60.87 -30.62
C TYR A 6 -38.08 -59.88 -29.55
N ILE A 7 -38.73 -60.40 -28.47
CA ILE A 7 -39.14 -59.53 -27.35
C ILE A 7 -37.94 -59.10 -26.54
N PHE A 8 -36.95 -59.96 -26.36
CA PHE A 8 -35.73 -59.64 -25.65
C PHE A 8 -34.81 -58.67 -26.47
N GLY A 9 -34.78 -58.82 -27.78
CA GLY A 9 -34.08 -57.93 -28.68
C GLY A 9 -34.69 -56.51 -28.74
N LEU A 10 -36.03 -56.41 -28.67
CA LEU A 10 -36.70 -55.09 -28.65
C LEU A 10 -36.55 -54.35 -27.31
N THR A 11 -36.50 -55.06 -26.17
CA THR A 11 -36.29 -54.47 -24.85
C THR A 11 -34.86 -53.97 -24.67
N VAL A 12 -33.87 -54.62 -25.25
CA VAL A 12 -32.46 -54.17 -25.18
C VAL A 12 -32.21 -52.93 -26.08
N LEU A 13 -32.95 -52.79 -27.20
CA LEU A 13 -32.87 -51.60 -28.07
C LEU A 13 -33.53 -50.36 -27.44
N PHE A 14 -34.49 -50.50 -26.52
CA PHE A 14 -35.10 -49.36 -25.84
C PHE A 14 -34.33 -48.89 -24.61
N TRP A 15 -33.35 -49.65 -24.11
CA TRP A 15 -32.50 -49.24 -22.99
C TRP A 15 -31.22 -48.51 -23.42
N GLY A 16 -30.94 -48.44 -24.72
CA GLY A 16 -29.72 -47.79 -25.24
C GLY A 16 -29.87 -46.32 -25.63
N THR A 17 -31.10 -45.76 -25.59
CA THR A 17 -31.31 -44.35 -26.02
C THR A 17 -31.80 -43.42 -24.92
N SER A 18 -31.67 -43.84 -23.66
CA SER A 18 -32.08 -43.00 -22.53
C SER A 18 -30.89 -42.56 -21.71
N CYS A 19 -30.84 -41.29 -21.49
CA CYS A 19 -30.12 -40.60 -20.41
C CYS A 19 -28.73 -39.97 -20.68
N ALA A 20 -28.35 -39.63 -21.89
CA ALA A 20 -27.27 -38.64 -22.04
C ALA A 20 -27.76 -37.21 -21.76
N ASP A 21 -28.99 -36.88 -22.15
CA ASP A 21 -29.56 -35.55 -21.93
C ASP A 21 -30.13 -35.31 -20.53
N PHE A 22 -30.49 -36.38 -19.80
CA PHE A 22 -31.04 -36.24 -18.44
C PHE A 22 -29.98 -35.99 -17.35
N ILE A 23 -28.73 -36.28 -17.63
CA ILE A 23 -27.60 -36.05 -16.71
C ILE A 23 -27.02 -34.63 -16.89
N ASN A 24 -27.35 -33.93 -17.96
CA ASN A 24 -26.87 -32.62 -18.30
C ASN A 24 -27.90 -31.51 -18.06
N ILE A 25 -28.72 -31.67 -16.99
CA ILE A 25 -29.58 -30.57 -16.55
C ILE A 25 -28.68 -29.47 -16.02
N GLN A 26 -28.41 -28.51 -16.85
CA GLN A 26 -27.86 -27.24 -16.38
C GLN A 26 -28.99 -26.52 -15.64
N PRO A 27 -28.87 -26.31 -14.32
CA PRO A 27 -29.88 -25.57 -13.59
C PRO A 27 -29.99 -24.17 -14.16
N GLU A 28 -31.11 -23.83 -14.78
CA GLU A 28 -31.37 -22.53 -15.40
C GLU A 28 -31.31 -21.40 -14.36
N ASN A 29 -31.54 -21.69 -13.09
CA ASN A 29 -31.63 -20.75 -11.98
C ASN A 29 -30.44 -20.79 -11.01
N ALA A 30 -29.42 -21.61 -11.25
CA ALA A 30 -28.21 -21.64 -10.42
C ALA A 30 -26.99 -21.20 -11.21
N THR A 31 -26.19 -20.35 -10.61
CA THR A 31 -24.90 -19.93 -11.17
C THR A 31 -23.95 -21.12 -11.18
N THR A 32 -23.57 -21.58 -12.35
CA THR A 32 -22.58 -22.63 -12.56
C THR A 32 -21.38 -22.07 -13.33
N TYR A 33 -20.24 -22.74 -13.25
CA TYR A 33 -19.07 -22.34 -14.03
C TYR A 33 -19.37 -22.25 -15.55
N SER A 34 -20.25 -23.11 -16.07
CA SER A 34 -20.58 -23.16 -17.49
C SER A 34 -21.58 -22.08 -17.95
N ASN A 35 -22.37 -21.50 -17.05
CA ASN A 35 -23.42 -20.54 -17.40
C ASN A 35 -23.12 -19.10 -16.94
N TYR A 36 -21.96 -18.83 -16.36
CA TYR A 36 -21.51 -17.52 -15.88
C TYR A 36 -20.52 -16.86 -16.87
N TYR A 37 -20.23 -15.58 -16.72
CA TYR A 37 -19.36 -14.72 -17.55
C TYR A 37 -19.94 -14.42 -18.95
N LYS A 38 -21.26 -14.40 -19.12
CA LYS A 38 -21.91 -14.24 -20.41
C LYS A 38 -22.34 -12.82 -20.75
N ASN A 39 -22.50 -11.98 -19.75
CA ASN A 39 -23.01 -10.62 -19.88
C ASN A 39 -22.28 -9.64 -18.96
N GLU A 40 -22.49 -8.33 -19.20
CA GLU A 40 -21.84 -7.24 -18.45
C GLU A 40 -22.12 -7.30 -16.96
N LYS A 41 -23.36 -7.63 -16.54
CA LYS A 41 -23.71 -7.70 -15.12
C LYS A 41 -22.91 -8.78 -14.36
N GLU A 42 -22.63 -9.88 -15.01
CA GLU A 42 -21.83 -10.96 -14.43
C GLU A 42 -20.34 -10.57 -14.35
N LEU A 43 -19.84 -9.88 -15.38
CA LEU A 43 -18.47 -9.34 -15.37
C LEU A 43 -18.30 -8.26 -14.30
N GLU A 44 -19.29 -7.40 -14.13
CA GLU A 44 -19.28 -6.38 -13.07
C GLU A 44 -19.21 -7.00 -11.67
N ALA A 45 -19.96 -8.09 -11.43
CA ALA A 45 -19.89 -8.80 -10.17
C ALA A 45 -18.50 -9.39 -9.91
N VAL A 46 -17.83 -9.93 -10.95
CA VAL A 46 -16.46 -10.44 -10.82
C VAL A 46 -15.46 -9.31 -10.60
N LEU A 47 -15.62 -8.18 -11.31
CA LEU A 47 -14.79 -6.99 -11.11
C LEU A 47 -14.95 -6.43 -9.69
N THR A 48 -16.18 -6.39 -9.17
CA THR A 48 -16.43 -6.02 -7.78
C THR A 48 -15.67 -6.93 -6.80
N GLY A 49 -15.71 -8.23 -7.01
CA GLY A 49 -14.93 -9.20 -6.23
C GLY A 49 -13.42 -8.96 -6.34
N LEU A 50 -12.93 -8.66 -7.53
CA LEU A 50 -11.52 -8.29 -7.75
C LEU A 50 -11.14 -7.05 -6.94
N GLN A 51 -11.96 -5.99 -6.96
CA GLN A 51 -11.72 -4.76 -6.21
C GLN A 51 -11.73 -4.97 -4.69
N VAL A 52 -12.60 -5.86 -4.19
CA VAL A 52 -12.63 -6.23 -2.77
C VAL A 52 -11.32 -6.90 -2.35
N TYR A 53 -10.85 -7.90 -3.10
CA TYR A 53 -9.61 -8.60 -2.75
C TYR A 53 -8.36 -7.72 -2.96
N LEU A 54 -8.35 -6.89 -3.99
CA LEU A 54 -7.27 -5.92 -4.20
C LEU A 54 -7.18 -4.93 -3.03
N ARG A 55 -8.32 -4.44 -2.53
CA ARG A 55 -8.38 -3.58 -1.35
C ARG A 55 -7.84 -4.30 -0.12
N GLN A 56 -8.25 -5.54 0.12
CA GLN A 56 -7.73 -6.34 1.23
C GLN A 56 -6.23 -6.59 1.11
N ALA A 57 -5.74 -6.85 -0.10
CA ALA A 57 -4.33 -7.12 -0.35
C ALA A 57 -3.40 -5.92 -0.03
N VAL A 58 -3.83 -4.70 -0.38
CA VAL A 58 -2.99 -3.49 -0.24
C VAL A 58 -3.52 -2.51 0.81
N GLY A 59 -4.77 -2.64 1.21
CA GLY A 59 -5.44 -1.79 2.20
C GLY A 59 -5.27 -2.28 3.62
N GLU A 60 -5.33 -3.59 3.84
CA GLU A 60 -5.13 -4.17 5.17
C GLU A 60 -3.66 -4.04 5.59
N PHE A 61 -3.51 -3.57 6.83
CA PHE A 61 -2.23 -3.61 7.49
C PHE A 61 -1.86 -5.04 7.85
N THR A 62 -0.81 -5.54 7.29
CA THR A 62 -0.07 -6.56 8.01
C THR A 62 0.69 -5.83 9.12
N GLY A 63 0.31 -6.02 10.37
CA GLY A 63 0.78 -5.26 11.55
C GLY A 63 2.30 -5.18 11.76
N GLY A 64 3.07 -5.61 10.78
CA GLY A 64 4.51 -5.51 10.69
C GLY A 64 5.03 -4.27 9.96
N ASP A 65 4.21 -3.64 9.12
CA ASP A 65 4.76 -2.65 8.17
C ASP A 65 5.26 -1.38 8.84
N ILE A 66 4.54 -0.85 9.82
CA ILE A 66 4.94 0.37 10.53
C ILE A 66 6.06 0.09 11.52
N SER A 67 5.94 -0.99 12.29
CA SER A 67 6.98 -1.35 13.24
C SER A 67 8.29 -1.74 12.54
N ARG A 68 8.20 -2.27 11.30
CA ARG A 68 9.38 -2.51 10.47
C ARG A 68 9.99 -1.21 9.93
N ALA A 69 9.14 -0.27 9.52
CA ALA A 69 9.57 0.98 8.91
C ALA A 69 10.35 1.89 9.85
N GLY A 70 10.18 1.74 11.16
CA GLY A 70 10.75 2.68 12.12
C GLY A 70 10.22 4.10 11.89
N GLU A 71 9.00 4.24 11.37
CA GLU A 71 8.34 5.52 11.13
C GLU A 71 7.94 6.23 12.42
N ILE A 72 8.06 5.56 13.55
CA ILE A 72 7.99 6.23 14.84
C ILE A 72 9.25 7.06 14.96
N LEU A 73 9.07 8.36 14.91
CA LEU A 73 10.11 9.36 15.05
C LEU A 73 10.62 9.43 16.49
N ASP A 74 11.04 8.31 16.98
CA ASP A 74 11.67 8.26 18.28
C ASP A 74 13.17 8.13 18.05
N TYR A 75 13.95 9.11 18.50
CA TYR A 75 15.41 9.00 18.51
C TYR A 75 15.88 7.90 19.44
N ASP A 76 15.01 7.46 20.33
CA ASP A 76 15.25 6.23 21.02
C ASP A 76 14.99 5.05 20.08
N ARG A 77 16.04 4.64 19.37
CA ARG A 77 16.01 3.50 18.45
C ARG A 77 15.57 2.21 19.14
N SER A 78 15.65 2.14 20.47
CA SER A 78 15.20 0.99 21.25
C SER A 78 13.67 0.83 21.21
N LEU A 79 12.93 1.93 21.01
CA LEU A 79 11.47 1.92 20.88
C LEU A 79 11.01 1.52 19.48
N ARG A 80 11.87 1.58 18.47
CA ARG A 80 11.58 1.08 17.15
C ARG A 80 11.52 -0.44 17.20
N LYS A 81 10.32 -0.98 17.03
CA LYS A 81 10.14 -2.44 17.04
C LYS A 81 10.93 -3.07 15.90
N GLY A 82 11.92 -3.84 16.25
CA GLY A 82 12.76 -4.53 15.30
C GLY A 82 12.15 -5.82 14.78
N LEU A 83 12.98 -6.62 14.15
CA LEU A 83 12.64 -7.96 13.68
C LEU A 83 12.16 -8.85 14.82
N THR A 84 10.88 -9.17 14.80
CA THR A 84 10.27 -10.09 15.77
C THR A 84 9.55 -11.21 15.02
N LEU A 85 9.37 -12.37 15.70
CA LEU A 85 8.57 -13.46 15.16
C LEU A 85 7.08 -13.08 14.97
N SER A 86 6.65 -11.92 15.51
CA SER A 86 5.31 -11.37 15.28
C SER A 86 5.14 -10.70 13.90
N ASN A 87 6.23 -10.46 13.17
CA ASN A 87 6.19 -9.94 11.80
C ASN A 87 5.82 -11.05 10.80
N VAL A 88 4.74 -11.75 11.09
CA VAL A 88 4.21 -12.83 10.26
C VAL A 88 3.22 -12.25 9.26
N GLY A 89 3.43 -12.55 7.99
CA GLY A 89 2.56 -12.12 6.91
C GLY A 89 1.74 -13.26 6.32
N THR A 90 0.57 -12.92 5.80
CA THR A 90 -0.24 -13.79 4.94
C THR A 90 -0.28 -13.23 3.54
N TRP A 91 -0.08 -14.09 2.55
CA TRP A 91 -0.19 -13.68 1.14
C TRP A 91 -1.57 -13.98 0.52
N LYS A 92 -2.51 -14.43 1.37
CA LYS A 92 -3.82 -14.93 0.97
C LYS A 92 -4.58 -13.97 0.03
N TYR A 93 -4.66 -12.70 0.39
CA TYR A 93 -5.42 -11.73 -0.39
C TYR A 93 -4.77 -11.37 -1.73
N TYR A 94 -3.43 -11.39 -1.82
CA TYR A 94 -2.74 -11.24 -3.10
C TYR A 94 -3.10 -12.36 -4.06
N TYR A 95 -3.12 -13.60 -3.59
CA TYR A 95 -3.50 -14.75 -4.41
C TYR A 95 -4.99 -14.77 -4.74
N TYR A 96 -5.87 -14.30 -3.86
CA TYR A 96 -7.28 -14.10 -4.19
C TYR A 96 -7.44 -13.04 -5.28
N THR A 97 -6.68 -11.96 -5.24
CA THR A 97 -6.64 -10.94 -6.30
C THR A 97 -6.19 -11.54 -7.63
N ILE A 98 -5.10 -12.31 -7.64
CA ILE A 98 -4.59 -13.00 -8.83
C ILE A 98 -5.63 -13.98 -9.38
N TYR A 99 -6.28 -14.75 -8.51
CA TYR A 99 -7.32 -15.70 -8.89
C TYR A 99 -8.51 -15.00 -9.54
N GLN A 100 -9.03 -13.93 -8.94
CA GLN A 100 -10.13 -13.14 -9.51
C GLN A 100 -9.75 -12.51 -10.86
N ALA A 101 -8.54 -11.99 -10.97
CA ALA A 101 -8.04 -11.47 -12.24
C ALA A 101 -7.99 -12.56 -13.32
N ASN A 102 -7.50 -13.76 -12.97
CA ASN A 102 -7.48 -14.90 -13.88
C ASN A 102 -8.90 -15.34 -14.29
N LEU A 103 -9.88 -15.32 -13.38
CA LEU A 103 -11.28 -15.60 -13.73
C LEU A 103 -11.81 -14.68 -14.83
N ILE A 104 -11.47 -13.38 -14.80
CA ILE A 104 -11.82 -12.45 -15.87
C ILE A 104 -11.11 -12.87 -17.16
N LEU A 105 -9.78 -13.01 -17.12
CA LEU A 105 -8.95 -13.20 -18.31
C LEU A 105 -9.23 -14.53 -19.02
N GLU A 106 -9.50 -15.60 -18.28
CA GLU A 106 -9.72 -16.95 -18.82
C GLU A 106 -11.14 -17.15 -19.37
N ASN A 107 -12.11 -16.34 -18.95
CA ASN A 107 -13.52 -16.53 -19.32
C ASN A 107 -14.05 -15.50 -20.34
N THR A 108 -13.19 -14.65 -20.89
CA THR A 108 -13.57 -13.66 -21.95
C THR A 108 -14.26 -14.31 -23.16
N HIS A 109 -13.88 -15.54 -23.53
CA HIS A 109 -14.46 -16.31 -24.63
C HIS A 109 -15.94 -16.68 -24.42
N ARG A 110 -16.47 -16.57 -23.20
CA ARG A 110 -17.86 -16.87 -22.84
C ARG A 110 -18.78 -15.67 -23.01
N PHE A 111 -18.22 -14.47 -23.05
CA PHE A 111 -19.00 -13.25 -23.21
C PHE A 111 -19.72 -13.23 -24.56
N LYS A 112 -21.02 -12.95 -24.53
CA LYS A 112 -21.88 -12.94 -25.71
C LYS A 112 -22.21 -11.54 -26.23
N GLY A 113 -21.69 -10.50 -25.58
CA GLY A 113 -21.88 -9.12 -25.96
C GLY A 113 -20.80 -8.62 -26.94
N ASP A 114 -20.76 -7.31 -27.11
CA ASP A 114 -19.73 -6.62 -27.89
C ASP A 114 -18.35 -6.80 -27.23
N PRO A 115 -17.33 -7.34 -27.93
CA PRO A 115 -15.99 -7.55 -27.39
C PRO A 115 -15.32 -6.27 -26.84
N GLU A 116 -15.64 -5.09 -27.37
CA GLU A 116 -15.09 -3.82 -26.87
C GLU A 116 -15.50 -3.55 -25.42
N LYS A 117 -16.66 -4.05 -25.00
CA LYS A 117 -17.13 -3.95 -23.62
C LYS A 117 -16.35 -4.84 -22.63
N LEU A 118 -15.58 -5.80 -23.11
CA LEU A 118 -14.68 -6.60 -22.29
C LEU A 118 -13.39 -5.87 -21.92
N LYS A 119 -12.96 -4.93 -22.75
CA LYS A 119 -11.68 -4.26 -22.63
C LYS A 119 -11.46 -3.64 -21.24
N PRO A 120 -12.39 -2.89 -20.62
CA PRO A 120 -12.22 -2.34 -19.28
C PRO A 120 -11.96 -3.42 -18.22
N TYR A 121 -12.69 -4.53 -18.25
CA TYR A 121 -12.54 -5.62 -17.28
C TYR A 121 -11.19 -6.31 -17.41
N ILE A 122 -10.75 -6.57 -18.64
CA ILE A 122 -9.45 -7.16 -18.94
C ILE A 122 -8.31 -6.27 -18.43
N GLN A 123 -8.40 -4.97 -18.67
CA GLN A 123 -7.38 -4.00 -18.25
C GLN A 123 -7.31 -3.87 -16.74
N GLN A 124 -8.46 -3.87 -16.05
CA GLN A 124 -8.50 -3.88 -14.56
C GLN A 124 -7.89 -5.18 -14.01
N ALA A 125 -8.11 -6.32 -14.65
CA ALA A 125 -7.50 -7.58 -14.27
C ALA A 125 -5.97 -7.54 -14.44
N TYR A 126 -5.46 -6.93 -15.51
CA TYR A 126 -4.02 -6.74 -15.70
C TYR A 126 -3.41 -5.88 -14.60
N PHE A 127 -4.02 -4.74 -14.29
CA PHE A 127 -3.56 -3.85 -13.24
C PHE A 127 -3.52 -4.54 -11.87
N ALA A 128 -4.63 -5.15 -11.46
CA ALA A 128 -4.73 -5.82 -10.18
C ALA A 128 -3.72 -6.97 -10.02
N LYS A 129 -3.49 -7.72 -11.10
CA LYS A 129 -2.50 -8.81 -11.13
C LYS A 129 -1.08 -8.30 -11.03
N ALA A 130 -0.76 -7.18 -11.71
CA ALA A 130 0.53 -6.53 -11.61
C ALA A 130 0.81 -6.02 -10.20
N VAL A 131 -0.15 -5.34 -9.59
CA VAL A 131 -0.07 -4.87 -8.20
C VAL A 131 0.17 -6.05 -7.26
N ALA A 132 -0.62 -7.12 -7.37
CA ALA A 132 -0.51 -8.27 -6.48
C ALA A 132 0.87 -8.92 -6.53
N TYR A 133 1.43 -9.18 -7.72
CA TYR A 133 2.78 -9.75 -7.84
C TYR A 133 3.87 -8.78 -7.38
N PHE A 134 3.73 -7.48 -7.62
CA PHE A 134 4.70 -6.51 -7.15
C PHE A 134 4.75 -6.46 -5.61
N TYR A 135 3.60 -6.38 -4.95
CA TYR A 135 3.54 -6.39 -3.48
C TYR A 135 3.97 -7.73 -2.88
N LEU A 136 3.67 -8.85 -3.53
CA LEU A 136 4.22 -10.16 -3.15
C LEU A 136 5.75 -10.17 -3.19
N ALA A 137 6.35 -9.64 -4.25
CA ALA A 137 7.81 -9.54 -4.38
C ALA A 137 8.41 -8.62 -3.31
N MET A 138 7.81 -7.45 -3.05
CA MET A 138 8.30 -6.52 -2.04
C MET A 138 8.22 -7.07 -0.61
N ASN A 139 7.13 -7.76 -0.27
CA ASN A 139 6.90 -8.23 1.09
C ASN A 139 7.53 -9.59 1.39
N TYR A 140 7.56 -10.50 0.43
CA TYR A 140 7.98 -11.91 0.65
C TYR A 140 9.17 -12.34 -0.20
N GLY A 141 9.53 -11.58 -1.22
CA GLY A 141 10.62 -11.92 -2.13
C GLY A 141 10.24 -13.07 -3.06
N GLN A 142 10.56 -14.31 -2.65
CA GLN A 142 10.27 -15.52 -3.41
C GLN A 142 8.85 -16.03 -3.09
N VAL A 143 8.02 -16.15 -4.12
CA VAL A 143 6.62 -16.59 -4.00
C VAL A 143 6.22 -17.48 -5.19
N PRO A 144 5.18 -18.32 -5.07
CA PRO A 144 4.66 -19.06 -6.21
C PRO A 144 4.12 -18.14 -7.32
N ILE A 145 4.41 -18.47 -8.57
CA ILE A 145 3.72 -17.93 -9.72
C ILE A 145 2.65 -18.96 -10.12
N THR A 146 1.37 -18.58 -9.94
CA THR A 146 0.25 -19.48 -10.19
C THR A 146 -0.18 -19.45 -11.66
N GLY A 147 -0.64 -20.60 -12.15
CA GLY A 147 -1.17 -20.76 -13.50
C GLY A 147 -2.66 -20.40 -13.63
N SER A 148 -3.40 -21.24 -14.31
CA SER A 148 -4.84 -21.13 -14.56
C SER A 148 -5.67 -21.37 -13.31
N THR A 149 -6.92 -20.82 -13.29
CA THR A 149 -7.91 -21.03 -12.22
C THR A 149 -8.38 -22.48 -12.10
N ILE A 150 -8.20 -23.29 -13.12
CA ILE A 150 -8.53 -24.72 -13.15
C ILE A 150 -7.32 -25.61 -12.88
N GLU A 151 -6.16 -25.04 -12.65
CA GLU A 151 -4.94 -25.77 -12.33
C GLU A 151 -4.79 -25.93 -10.82
N PHE A 152 -4.87 -27.14 -10.33
CA PHE A 152 -4.77 -27.48 -8.90
C PHE A 152 -3.39 -28.00 -8.50
N SER A 153 -2.39 -27.80 -9.34
CA SER A 153 -1.01 -28.20 -9.07
C SER A 153 -0.41 -27.38 -7.92
N LYS A 154 0.51 -28.00 -7.19
CA LYS A 154 1.33 -27.29 -6.20
C LYS A 154 2.46 -26.55 -6.92
N PHE A 155 2.57 -25.27 -6.66
CA PHE A 155 3.61 -24.40 -7.25
C PHE A 155 4.71 -24.16 -6.23
N PRO A 156 5.98 -24.40 -6.54
CA PRO A 156 7.10 -23.95 -5.71
C PRO A 156 7.24 -22.41 -5.78
N GLN A 157 7.97 -21.86 -4.83
CA GLN A 157 8.38 -20.46 -4.88
C GLN A 157 9.30 -20.23 -6.08
N SER A 158 9.04 -19.17 -6.82
CA SER A 158 9.87 -18.68 -7.91
C SER A 158 10.88 -17.66 -7.40
N PRO A 159 12.05 -17.54 -8.03
CA PRO A 159 12.99 -16.46 -7.76
C PRO A 159 12.32 -15.09 -7.87
N ILE A 160 12.74 -14.13 -7.03
CA ILE A 160 12.14 -12.79 -7.00
C ILE A 160 12.14 -12.11 -8.37
N GLY A 161 13.19 -12.28 -9.18
CA GLY A 161 13.26 -11.72 -10.53
C GLY A 161 12.11 -12.18 -11.42
N ASN A 162 11.76 -13.48 -11.37
CA ASN A 162 10.64 -14.02 -12.15
C ASN A 162 9.27 -13.48 -11.66
N VAL A 163 9.14 -13.26 -10.35
CA VAL A 163 7.91 -12.64 -9.78
C VAL A 163 7.78 -11.20 -10.25
N LEU A 164 8.89 -10.47 -10.28
CA LEU A 164 8.93 -9.10 -10.80
C LEU A 164 8.72 -9.04 -12.32
N ASP A 165 9.17 -10.05 -13.08
CA ASP A 165 8.88 -10.19 -14.51
C ASP A 165 7.37 -10.38 -14.76
N GLU A 166 6.68 -11.15 -13.90
CA GLU A 166 5.21 -11.25 -13.98
C GLU A 166 4.54 -9.91 -13.66
N ALA A 167 4.98 -9.20 -12.63
CA ALA A 167 4.45 -7.88 -12.31
C ALA A 167 4.67 -6.89 -13.47
N GLU A 168 5.86 -6.85 -14.06
CA GLU A 168 6.19 -6.01 -15.23
C GLU A 168 5.31 -6.34 -16.43
N LYS A 169 5.19 -7.61 -16.78
CA LYS A 169 4.38 -8.09 -17.91
C LYS A 169 2.92 -7.62 -17.82
N TRP A 170 2.31 -7.71 -16.65
CA TRP A 170 0.93 -7.29 -16.46
C TRP A 170 0.81 -5.78 -16.31
N GLY A 171 1.78 -5.12 -15.68
CA GLY A 171 1.85 -3.66 -15.58
C GLY A 171 1.95 -2.98 -16.95
N LEU A 172 2.79 -3.50 -17.85
CA LEU A 172 2.91 -2.99 -19.22
C LEU A 172 1.60 -3.11 -19.99
N LYS A 173 0.85 -4.23 -19.83
CA LYS A 173 -0.48 -4.38 -20.42
C LYS A 173 -1.52 -3.43 -19.82
N ALA A 174 -1.36 -3.07 -18.54
CA ALA A 174 -2.24 -2.14 -17.86
C ALA A 174 -2.04 -0.69 -18.33
N MET A 175 -0.96 -0.36 -19.05
CA MET A 175 -0.74 0.97 -19.62
C MET A 175 -1.76 1.36 -20.70
N ASP A 176 -2.52 0.39 -21.24
CA ASP A 176 -3.63 0.65 -22.13
C ASP A 176 -4.92 1.10 -21.41
N LEU A 177 -4.90 1.17 -20.07
CA LEU A 177 -6.00 1.75 -19.28
C LEU A 177 -6.24 3.22 -19.68
N PRO A 178 -7.50 3.67 -19.63
CA PRO A 178 -7.81 5.09 -19.80
C PRO A 178 -7.21 5.92 -18.65
N THR A 179 -7.04 7.21 -18.91
CA THR A 179 -6.70 8.16 -17.83
C THR A 179 -7.82 8.24 -16.80
N TYR A 180 -7.53 8.82 -15.64
CA TYR A 180 -8.56 8.97 -14.60
C TYR A 180 -9.74 9.83 -15.10
N GLU A 181 -9.47 10.89 -15.84
CA GLU A 181 -10.48 11.79 -16.41
C GLU A 181 -11.40 11.05 -17.39
N GLU A 182 -10.84 10.17 -18.22
CA GLU A 182 -11.60 9.33 -19.14
C GLU A 182 -12.45 8.29 -18.40
N LEU A 183 -11.94 7.71 -17.30
CA LEU A 183 -12.68 6.76 -16.46
C LEU A 183 -13.91 7.43 -15.85
N VAL A 184 -13.75 8.60 -15.22
CA VAL A 184 -14.88 9.29 -14.56
C VAL A 184 -15.89 9.86 -15.54
N ALA A 185 -15.48 10.13 -16.78
CA ALA A 185 -16.41 10.54 -17.82
C ALA A 185 -17.41 9.44 -18.21
N THR A 186 -17.03 8.18 -18.01
CA THR A 186 -17.84 7.00 -18.39
C THR A 186 -18.53 6.32 -17.22
N SER A 187 -18.14 6.63 -15.98
CA SER A 187 -18.66 6.00 -14.77
C SER A 187 -19.33 7.01 -13.84
N LYS A 188 -20.41 6.58 -13.19
CA LYS A 188 -21.12 7.36 -12.16
C LYS A 188 -20.59 7.10 -10.74
N GLU A 189 -19.60 6.23 -10.58
CA GLU A 189 -19.11 5.85 -9.25
C GLU A 189 -18.06 6.81 -8.73
N SER A 190 -18.21 7.21 -7.47
CA SER A 190 -17.28 8.12 -6.77
C SER A 190 -15.93 7.47 -6.41
N ARG A 191 -15.82 6.15 -6.56
CA ARG A 191 -14.68 5.31 -6.10
C ARG A 191 -13.60 5.11 -7.16
N MET A 192 -13.62 5.89 -8.21
CA MET A 192 -12.86 5.62 -9.42
C MET A 192 -11.34 5.59 -9.23
N LYS A 193 -10.79 6.27 -8.23
CA LYS A 193 -9.35 6.22 -7.97
C LYS A 193 -8.86 4.92 -7.34
N GLN A 194 -9.74 4.05 -6.88
CA GLN A 194 -9.38 2.68 -6.52
C GLN A 194 -9.22 1.77 -7.75
N TYR A 195 -9.95 2.07 -8.83
CA TYR A 195 -9.76 1.35 -10.09
C TYR A 195 -8.42 1.73 -10.73
N GLY A 196 -7.84 0.79 -11.45
CA GLY A 196 -6.65 1.06 -12.24
C GLY A 196 -6.95 2.12 -13.30
N SER A 197 -6.06 3.08 -13.41
CA SER A 197 -6.01 4.07 -14.50
C SER A 197 -4.63 4.01 -15.16
N LYS A 198 -4.48 4.67 -16.29
CA LYS A 198 -3.18 4.82 -16.95
C LYS A 198 -2.14 5.43 -16.00
N GLY A 199 -2.56 6.42 -15.19
CA GLY A 199 -1.70 7.01 -14.17
C GLY A 199 -1.32 6.03 -13.06
N ALA A 200 -2.28 5.23 -12.57
CA ALA A 200 -2.00 4.20 -11.58
C ALA A 200 -1.04 3.12 -12.13
N ALA A 201 -1.20 2.72 -13.40
CA ALA A 201 -0.29 1.79 -14.06
C ALA A 201 1.12 2.38 -14.26
N ALA A 202 1.22 3.67 -14.62
CA ALA A 202 2.50 4.37 -14.72
C ALA A 202 3.20 4.49 -13.36
N ALA A 203 2.47 4.82 -12.28
CA ALA A 203 3.02 4.87 -10.93
C ALA A 203 3.52 3.48 -10.47
N LEU A 204 2.74 2.42 -10.74
CA LEU A 204 3.17 1.05 -10.47
C LEU A 204 4.48 0.71 -11.17
N LEU A 205 4.61 1.02 -12.46
CA LEU A 205 5.81 0.75 -13.25
C LEU A 205 7.01 1.60 -12.81
N ALA A 206 6.79 2.87 -12.42
CA ALA A 206 7.83 3.71 -11.83
C ALA A 206 8.43 3.05 -10.58
N HIS A 207 7.58 2.62 -9.65
CA HIS A 207 8.01 1.94 -8.42
C HIS A 207 8.65 0.58 -8.70
N LEU A 208 8.08 -0.21 -9.60
CA LEU A 208 8.61 -1.52 -9.97
C LEU A 208 10.00 -1.41 -10.56
N TYR A 209 10.23 -0.48 -11.49
CA TYR A 209 11.55 -0.29 -12.08
C TYR A 209 12.57 0.29 -11.09
N ALA A 210 12.17 1.26 -10.24
CA ALA A 210 13.02 1.75 -9.17
C ALA A 210 13.39 0.62 -8.18
N TRP A 211 12.42 -0.23 -7.83
CA TRP A 211 12.66 -1.41 -7.00
C TRP A 211 13.65 -2.38 -7.63
N ARG A 212 13.45 -2.73 -8.90
CA ARG A 212 14.35 -3.62 -9.65
C ARG A 212 15.75 -3.05 -9.77
N ALA A 213 15.88 -1.74 -10.03
CA ALA A 213 17.16 -1.06 -10.08
C ALA A 213 17.88 -1.12 -8.72
N GLY A 214 17.16 -0.84 -7.63
CA GLY A 214 17.70 -0.86 -6.28
C GLY A 214 17.96 -2.28 -5.76
N VAL A 215 16.98 -3.18 -5.79
CA VAL A 215 17.09 -4.50 -5.15
C VAL A 215 17.81 -5.52 -6.04
N GLU A 216 17.51 -5.59 -7.33
CA GLU A 216 18.19 -6.51 -8.26
C GLU A 216 19.52 -5.97 -8.80
N GLY A 217 19.82 -4.67 -8.64
CA GLY A 217 21.03 -4.02 -9.16
C GLY A 217 21.01 -3.75 -10.66
N LYS A 218 19.84 -3.75 -11.29
CA LYS A 218 19.66 -3.47 -12.72
C LYS A 218 19.64 -1.96 -12.96
N LYS A 219 20.82 -1.34 -12.98
CA LYS A 219 21.00 0.13 -13.02
C LYS A 219 20.27 0.81 -14.18
N GLU A 220 20.11 0.13 -15.30
CA GLU A 220 19.37 0.62 -16.47
C GLU A 220 17.90 0.89 -16.17
N TYR A 221 17.35 0.30 -15.13
CA TYR A 221 15.95 0.51 -14.75
C TYR A 221 15.71 1.84 -14.03
N TRP A 222 16.74 2.53 -13.53
CA TRP A 222 16.56 3.89 -13.03
C TRP A 222 16.04 4.84 -14.12
N ALA A 223 16.52 4.68 -15.37
CA ALA A 223 16.04 5.47 -16.49
C ALA A 223 14.58 5.16 -16.85
N LYS A 224 14.18 3.88 -16.79
CA LYS A 224 12.78 3.51 -17.01
C LYS A 224 11.87 4.04 -15.90
N ALA A 225 12.29 3.96 -14.65
CA ALA A 225 11.53 4.52 -13.53
C ALA A 225 11.33 6.03 -13.68
N GLU A 226 12.40 6.76 -14.05
CA GLU A 226 12.34 8.19 -14.35
C GLU A 226 11.36 8.51 -15.49
N GLU A 227 11.34 7.70 -16.55
CA GLU A 227 10.42 7.87 -17.69
C GLU A 227 8.95 7.82 -17.21
N TYR A 228 8.58 6.81 -16.42
CA TYR A 228 7.21 6.70 -15.91
C TYR A 228 6.85 7.81 -14.90
N CYS A 229 7.78 8.22 -14.06
CA CYS A 229 7.59 9.40 -13.21
C CYS A 229 7.35 10.66 -14.05
N SER A 230 8.12 10.85 -15.12
CA SER A 230 7.97 11.99 -16.03
C SER A 230 6.65 11.97 -16.77
N MET A 231 6.16 10.79 -17.17
CA MET A 231 4.82 10.66 -17.78
C MET A 231 3.71 11.20 -16.87
N LEU A 232 3.82 10.96 -15.56
CA LEU A 232 2.86 11.45 -14.56
C LEU A 232 2.98 12.96 -14.35
N ILE A 233 4.19 13.47 -14.16
CA ILE A 233 4.45 14.88 -13.88
C ILE A 233 4.10 15.77 -15.11
N GLU A 234 4.32 15.25 -16.32
CA GLU A 234 4.04 15.94 -17.57
C GLU A 234 2.60 15.76 -18.07
N GLY A 235 1.73 15.12 -17.30
CA GLY A 235 0.32 14.92 -17.65
C GLY A 235 0.05 13.91 -18.77
N LYS A 236 1.05 13.10 -19.20
CA LYS A 236 0.91 12.10 -20.28
C LYS A 236 0.14 10.84 -19.84
N ALA A 237 -0.03 10.65 -18.55
CA ALA A 237 -0.76 9.51 -17.97
C ALA A 237 -2.00 9.95 -17.16
N GLY A 238 -2.47 11.17 -17.33
CA GLY A 238 -3.55 11.84 -16.61
C GLY A 238 -3.08 13.14 -15.99
N ASN A 239 -4.01 14.01 -15.62
CA ASN A 239 -3.71 15.32 -15.08
C ASN A 239 -3.66 15.25 -13.55
N TYR A 240 -2.48 15.47 -12.99
CA TYR A 240 -2.23 15.50 -11.55
C TYR A 240 -1.60 16.84 -11.17
N SER A 241 -1.89 17.33 -9.97
CA SER A 241 -1.29 18.56 -9.43
C SER A 241 -1.00 18.39 -7.95
N LEU A 242 0.08 18.98 -7.47
CA LEU A 242 0.34 19.06 -6.04
C LEU A 242 -0.81 19.75 -5.32
N ALA A 243 -1.10 19.36 -4.10
CA ALA A 243 -1.98 20.09 -3.21
C ALA A 243 -1.44 21.53 -3.00
N ALA A 244 -2.31 22.45 -2.63
CA ALA A 244 -1.88 23.85 -2.46
C ALA A 244 -0.81 24.01 -1.39
N ASP A 245 -0.90 23.21 -0.33
CA ASP A 245 0.00 23.23 0.81
C ASP A 245 -0.10 21.92 1.62
N PRO A 246 0.77 21.68 2.62
CA PRO A 246 0.72 20.51 3.49
C PRO A 246 -0.59 20.34 4.26
N GLU A 247 -1.27 21.42 4.64
CA GLU A 247 -2.58 21.35 5.30
C GLU A 247 -3.64 20.76 4.35
N THR A 248 -3.59 21.13 3.07
CA THR A 248 -4.47 20.58 2.03
C THR A 248 -4.23 19.09 1.80
N VAL A 249 -2.99 18.60 1.96
CA VAL A 249 -2.74 17.15 1.95
C VAL A 249 -3.57 16.46 3.03
N CYS A 250 -3.56 16.98 4.25
CA CYS A 250 -4.28 16.37 5.37
C CYS A 250 -5.81 16.49 5.23
N THR A 251 -6.31 17.61 4.71
CA THR A 251 -7.73 17.95 4.70
C THR A 251 -8.46 17.54 3.43
N SER A 252 -7.76 17.37 2.33
CA SER A 252 -8.30 17.02 1.03
C SER A 252 -7.71 15.72 0.47
N VAL A 253 -6.38 15.64 0.31
CA VAL A 253 -5.75 14.47 -0.34
C VAL A 253 -6.04 13.19 0.43
N MET A 254 -5.86 13.20 1.74
CA MET A 254 -6.11 12.04 2.58
C MET A 254 -7.60 11.68 2.75
N LYS A 255 -8.52 12.56 2.32
CA LYS A 255 -9.95 12.24 2.24
C LYS A 255 -10.33 11.45 1.00
N GLY A 256 -9.46 11.43 0.00
CA GLY A 256 -9.65 10.73 -1.26
C GLY A 256 -10.23 11.58 -2.40
N GLY A 257 -10.02 11.13 -3.62
CA GLY A 257 -10.53 11.78 -4.84
C GLY A 257 -9.83 13.08 -5.23
N SER A 258 -8.69 13.41 -4.62
CA SER A 258 -7.99 14.68 -4.88
C SER A 258 -7.26 14.68 -6.24
N ALA A 259 -6.89 15.88 -6.72
CA ALA A 259 -6.07 16.03 -7.92
C ALA A 259 -4.64 15.53 -7.74
N GLU A 260 -4.14 15.45 -6.51
CA GLU A 260 -2.80 14.95 -6.22
C GLU A 260 -2.73 13.42 -6.16
N SER A 261 -3.78 12.75 -5.63
CA SER A 261 -3.77 11.29 -5.52
C SER A 261 -3.84 10.63 -6.91
N ILE A 262 -2.99 9.63 -7.12
CA ILE A 262 -2.90 8.87 -8.37
C ILE A 262 -3.69 7.57 -8.22
N TRP A 263 -3.45 6.85 -7.12
CA TRP A 263 -4.16 5.62 -6.77
C TRP A 263 -4.36 5.55 -5.27
N GLU A 264 -5.57 5.18 -4.87
CA GLU A 264 -5.97 5.14 -3.48
C GLU A 264 -6.92 3.97 -3.20
N ILE A 265 -6.98 3.54 -1.96
CA ILE A 265 -7.96 2.56 -1.50
C ILE A 265 -9.10 3.30 -0.84
N TYR A 266 -10.26 3.10 -1.40
CA TYR A 266 -11.53 3.67 -0.95
C TYR A 266 -11.90 3.18 0.43
N TYR A 267 -12.39 4.09 1.25
CA TYR A 267 -12.93 3.84 2.56
C TYR A 267 -14.39 4.29 2.66
N ASP A 268 -15.23 3.44 3.22
CA ASP A 268 -16.60 3.77 3.59
C ASP A 268 -17.00 3.05 4.87
N SER A 269 -17.25 3.84 5.91
CA SER A 269 -17.66 3.32 7.21
C SER A 269 -19.05 2.66 7.19
N GLN A 270 -19.94 3.08 6.29
CA GLN A 270 -21.29 2.51 6.16
C GLN A 270 -21.27 1.15 5.48
N GLU A 271 -20.32 0.93 4.58
CA GLU A 271 -20.10 -0.36 3.95
C GLU A 271 -19.26 -1.32 4.81
N GLY A 272 -18.90 -0.92 6.02
CA GLY A 272 -18.03 -1.70 6.91
C GLY A 272 -16.58 -1.80 6.40
N LEU A 273 -16.24 -0.98 5.42
CA LEU A 273 -14.90 -0.91 4.87
C LEU A 273 -14.06 -0.04 5.80
N ARG A 274 -13.15 -0.64 6.50
CA ARG A 274 -12.19 0.07 7.35
C ARG A 274 -10.90 0.22 6.58
N THR A 275 -10.36 1.44 6.52
CA THR A 275 -8.93 1.56 6.44
C THR A 275 -8.44 1.36 7.86
N ASP A 276 -7.86 0.22 8.13
CA ASP A 276 -7.08 0.05 9.34
C ASP A 276 -5.80 0.87 9.17
N LEU A 277 -5.96 2.20 9.16
CA LEU A 277 -4.85 3.06 9.48
C LEU A 277 -4.45 2.67 10.89
N PRO A 278 -3.19 2.33 11.11
CA PRO A 278 -2.85 1.67 12.35
C PRO A 278 -3.14 2.57 13.53
N ILE A 279 -3.87 2.00 14.44
CA ILE A 279 -4.01 2.46 15.82
C ILE A 279 -2.63 2.66 16.49
N THR A 280 -1.56 2.16 15.87
CA THR A 280 -0.18 2.29 16.32
C THR A 280 0.45 3.66 16.10
N PHE A 281 -0.11 4.51 15.22
CA PHE A 281 0.31 5.91 15.20
C PHE A 281 -0.38 6.65 16.33
N PRO A 282 0.37 7.38 17.16
CA PRO A 282 -0.22 8.24 18.15
C PRO A 282 -0.91 9.42 17.46
N ILE A 283 -2.19 9.24 17.18
CA ILE A 283 -3.03 10.25 16.55
C ILE A 283 -3.65 11.17 17.60
N ALA A 284 -3.85 12.44 17.24
CA ALA A 284 -4.47 13.43 18.13
C ALA A 284 -5.96 13.14 18.42
N LEU A 285 -6.57 12.28 17.62
CA LEU A 285 -7.96 11.87 17.72
C LEU A 285 -8.02 10.50 18.39
N GLY A 286 -8.40 10.44 19.62
CA GLY A 286 -8.46 9.21 20.39
C GLY A 286 -9.87 8.75 20.71
N SER A 287 -9.97 7.59 21.34
CA SER A 287 -11.22 7.06 21.87
C SER A 287 -11.89 8.03 22.84
N ALA A 288 -13.17 7.83 23.13
CA ALA A 288 -14.01 8.68 23.98
C ALA A 288 -13.49 9.04 25.39
N HIS A 289 -12.33 8.51 25.77
CA HIS A 289 -11.65 8.88 27.01
C HIS A 289 -10.22 9.33 26.74
N PRO A 290 -9.95 10.64 26.77
CA PRO A 290 -8.61 11.21 26.60
C PRO A 290 -7.61 10.76 27.64
N ILE A 291 -8.06 10.12 28.69
CA ILE A 291 -7.24 9.70 29.84
C ILE A 291 -6.75 8.26 29.73
N ASN A 292 -7.31 7.47 28.82
CA ASN A 292 -6.85 6.10 28.64
C ASN A 292 -5.55 6.06 27.81
N ASN A 293 -4.52 5.52 28.44
CA ASN A 293 -3.19 5.07 28.04
C ASN A 293 -2.69 5.15 26.58
N GLN A 294 -3.53 5.46 25.60
CA GLN A 294 -3.15 5.58 24.18
C GLN A 294 -2.34 6.85 23.86
N TYR A 295 -2.28 7.81 24.78
CA TYR A 295 -1.54 9.06 24.59
C TYR A 295 -0.12 9.02 25.17
N SER A 296 0.26 7.95 25.86
CA SER A 296 1.63 7.75 26.31
C SER A 296 2.64 7.55 25.18
N ASP A 297 2.15 7.15 24.01
CA ASP A 297 2.99 6.71 22.89
C ASP A 297 3.17 7.79 21.79
N GLY A 298 2.87 9.06 22.09
CA GLY A 298 3.13 10.17 21.17
C GLY A 298 4.61 10.33 20.83
N TYR A 299 4.90 11.00 19.74
CA TYR A 299 6.26 11.37 19.37
C TYR A 299 6.82 12.42 20.32
N TYR A 300 8.11 12.36 20.63
CA TYR A 300 8.73 13.46 21.40
C TYR A 300 8.72 14.76 20.55
N LYS A 301 8.26 15.86 21.16
CA LYS A 301 8.28 17.18 20.51
C LYS A 301 9.68 17.56 20.03
N SER A 302 10.72 17.22 20.81
CA SER A 302 12.11 17.43 20.43
C SER A 302 12.47 16.71 19.12
N THR A 303 12.02 15.47 18.95
CA THR A 303 12.24 14.68 17.74
C THR A 303 11.59 15.32 16.51
N VAL A 304 10.32 15.72 16.66
CA VAL A 304 9.60 16.39 15.56
C VAL A 304 10.29 17.71 15.17
N ARG A 305 10.71 18.50 16.16
CA ARG A 305 11.43 19.77 15.93
C ARG A 305 12.79 19.60 15.27
N MET A 306 13.47 18.48 15.50
CA MET A 306 14.73 18.17 14.81
C MET A 306 14.50 17.72 13.37
N MET A 307 13.37 17.05 13.10
CA MET A 307 13.01 16.61 11.75
C MET A 307 12.47 17.76 10.89
N TYR A 308 11.59 18.57 11.45
CA TYR A 308 10.95 19.68 10.77
C TYR A 308 11.38 21.01 11.38
N ALA A 309 12.03 21.87 10.58
CA ALA A 309 12.33 23.24 10.96
C ALA A 309 11.03 24.02 11.27
N PRO A 310 11.10 25.11 12.05
CA PRO A 310 9.90 25.92 12.34
C PRO A 310 9.17 26.44 11.09
N GLU A 311 9.91 26.67 10.02
CA GLU A 311 9.43 27.19 8.74
C GLU A 311 8.83 26.10 7.84
N ASP A 312 9.07 24.81 8.13
CA ASP A 312 8.48 23.69 7.39
C ASP A 312 7.00 23.57 7.70
N LEU A 313 6.13 23.95 6.78
CA LEU A 313 4.67 23.96 6.95
C LEU A 313 4.10 22.58 7.26
N ARG A 314 4.81 21.50 6.91
CA ARG A 314 4.41 20.13 7.25
C ARG A 314 4.44 19.86 8.74
N ARG A 315 5.30 20.57 9.49
CA ARG A 315 5.41 20.43 10.94
C ARG A 315 4.06 20.64 11.62
N ASP A 316 3.41 21.76 11.34
CA ASP A 316 2.14 22.13 11.98
C ASP A 316 0.93 21.44 11.34
N ALA A 317 1.03 21.09 10.04
CA ALA A 317 0.01 20.34 9.34
C ALA A 317 -0.04 18.86 9.78
N TYR A 318 1.14 18.24 9.98
CA TYR A 318 1.24 16.81 10.26
C TYR A 318 1.21 16.46 11.75
N PHE A 319 1.48 17.44 12.62
CA PHE A 319 1.54 17.22 14.06
C PHE A 319 0.66 18.19 14.84
N TRP A 320 -0.09 17.64 15.77
CA TRP A 320 -0.92 18.42 16.68
C TRP A 320 -0.12 18.91 17.86
N ASN A 321 -0.32 20.20 18.19
CA ASN A 321 0.09 20.79 19.45
C ASN A 321 1.62 20.82 19.68
N ILE A 322 2.41 20.97 18.61
CA ILE A 322 3.87 20.87 18.68
C ILE A 322 4.51 21.96 19.54
N ASP A 323 3.98 23.20 19.50
CA ASP A 323 4.53 24.33 20.24
C ASP A 323 3.72 24.75 21.47
N ALA A 324 2.56 24.12 21.72
CA ALA A 324 1.74 24.50 22.84
C ALA A 324 2.26 23.93 24.16
N ASP A 325 2.16 24.73 25.23
CA ASP A 325 2.49 24.32 26.60
C ASP A 325 1.42 23.44 27.25
N SER A 326 0.27 23.29 26.57
CA SER A 326 -0.85 22.51 27.05
C SER A 326 -1.27 21.49 26.01
N LEU A 327 -1.71 20.33 26.49
CA LEU A 327 -2.26 19.28 25.62
C LEU A 327 -3.78 19.53 25.43
N PHE A 328 -4.19 19.73 24.19
CA PHE A 328 -5.59 19.73 23.80
C PHE A 328 -5.93 18.41 23.15
N LEU A 329 -6.96 17.75 23.66
CA LEU A 329 -7.55 16.57 23.04
C LEU A 329 -8.90 16.96 22.48
N ILE A 330 -9.07 16.82 21.19
CA ILE A 330 -10.28 17.20 20.46
C ILE A 330 -10.97 15.95 19.98
N TYR A 331 -12.23 15.83 20.33
CA TYR A 331 -13.12 14.82 19.74
C TYR A 331 -13.86 15.45 18.59
N LYS A 332 -13.66 14.93 17.39
CA LYS A 332 -14.43 15.31 16.22
C LYS A 332 -15.18 14.10 15.69
N SER A 333 -16.46 14.27 15.41
CA SER A 333 -17.20 13.34 14.56
C SER A 333 -17.81 14.16 13.44
N ASN A 334 -17.75 13.65 12.21
CA ASN A 334 -18.33 14.32 11.05
C ASN A 334 -17.97 15.81 10.94
N GLU A 335 -16.72 16.16 11.24
CA GLU A 335 -16.19 17.54 11.23
C GLU A 335 -16.63 18.42 12.41
N GLU A 336 -17.53 17.96 13.28
CA GLU A 336 -17.91 18.69 14.49
C GLU A 336 -17.03 18.35 15.69
N VAL A 337 -16.72 19.33 16.50
CA VAL A 337 -15.99 19.16 17.77
C VAL A 337 -17.01 18.79 18.85
N TYR A 338 -16.94 17.56 19.37
CA TYR A 338 -17.85 17.10 20.44
C TYR A 338 -17.35 17.45 21.82
N ALA A 339 -16.06 17.38 22.05
CA ALA A 339 -15.46 17.74 23.31
C ALA A 339 -13.99 18.14 23.13
N ALA A 340 -13.52 19.05 23.95
CA ALA A 340 -12.13 19.41 24.03
C ALA A 340 -11.70 19.41 25.51
N THR A 341 -10.66 18.66 25.84
CA THR A 341 -10.07 18.68 27.18
C THR A 341 -8.69 19.31 27.09
N LYS A 342 -8.45 20.33 27.92
CA LYS A 342 -7.19 21.04 28.00
C LYS A 342 -6.45 20.64 29.27
N TYR A 343 -5.23 20.12 29.08
CA TYR A 343 -4.31 19.84 30.20
C TYR A 343 -3.21 20.91 30.22
N ARG A 344 -2.98 21.51 31.38
CA ARG A 344 -1.94 22.52 31.60
C ARG A 344 -0.88 21.99 32.56
N PRO A 345 0.39 22.42 32.43
CA PRO A 345 1.39 22.15 33.46
C PRO A 345 0.91 22.65 34.82
N GLY A 346 0.96 21.79 35.84
CA GLY A 346 0.55 22.14 37.20
C GLY A 346 -0.92 21.96 37.54
N ASP A 347 -1.77 21.52 36.60
CA ASP A 347 -3.13 21.10 36.97
C ASP A 347 -3.07 19.89 37.88
N SER A 348 -3.79 19.95 38.99
CA SER A 348 -3.80 18.89 40.03
C SER A 348 -4.34 17.54 39.55
N ILE A 349 -4.91 17.51 38.34
CA ILE A 349 -5.43 16.32 37.67
C ILE A 349 -4.32 15.61 36.86
N ILE A 350 -3.17 16.26 36.64
CA ILE A 350 -2.03 15.71 35.93
C ILE A 350 -1.04 15.15 36.92
N ALA A 351 -1.02 13.85 37.10
CA ALA A 351 0.03 13.17 37.85
C ALA A 351 1.43 13.46 37.25
N ALA A 352 2.50 13.31 38.01
CA ALA A 352 3.87 13.57 37.54
C ALA A 352 4.22 12.80 36.26
N GLU A 353 3.63 11.64 36.04
CA GLU A 353 3.72 10.83 34.84
C GLU A 353 3.09 11.52 33.61
N ASP A 354 2.09 12.37 33.81
CA ASP A 354 1.40 13.09 32.73
C ASP A 354 2.17 14.30 32.22
N ASN A 355 3.14 14.83 32.97
CA ASN A 355 4.05 15.86 32.47
C ASN A 355 4.86 15.36 31.26
N GLN A 356 5.11 14.06 31.14
CA GLN A 356 5.73 13.48 29.96
C GLN A 356 4.80 13.57 28.74
N LYS A 357 3.49 13.49 28.90
CA LYS A 357 2.52 13.62 27.82
C LYS A 357 2.52 15.02 27.21
N LEU A 358 2.82 16.05 27.99
CA LEU A 358 2.97 17.42 27.49
C LEU A 358 4.17 17.60 26.58
N GLN A 359 5.16 16.71 26.68
CA GLN A 359 6.33 16.68 25.80
C GLN A 359 6.09 15.84 24.53
N ARG A 360 4.87 15.33 24.34
CA ARG A 360 4.50 14.52 23.19
C ARG A 360 3.77 15.32 22.13
N ALA A 361 4.07 15.02 20.89
CA ALA A 361 3.34 15.45 19.70
C ALA A 361 2.58 14.26 19.13
N PHE A 362 1.45 14.51 18.52
CA PHE A 362 0.58 13.50 17.96
C PHE A 362 0.43 13.71 16.47
N LEU A 363 0.41 12.62 15.69
CA LEU A 363 0.17 12.68 14.27
C LEU A 363 -1.21 13.27 13.99
N TYR A 364 -1.27 14.31 13.18
CA TYR A 364 -2.49 15.01 12.81
C TYR A 364 -2.77 14.97 11.29
N LYS A 365 -1.93 14.32 10.55
CA LYS A 365 -2.12 14.06 9.12
C LYS A 365 -3.39 13.27 8.84
N PHE A 366 -3.72 12.32 9.73
CA PHE A 366 -4.97 11.59 9.75
C PHE A 366 -5.85 12.12 10.86
N ARG A 367 -6.81 12.99 10.54
CA ARG A 367 -7.55 13.79 11.53
C ARG A 367 -9.07 13.60 11.52
N TYR A 368 -9.59 12.77 10.62
CA TYR A 368 -11.03 12.53 10.50
C TYR A 368 -11.38 11.19 11.14
N ALA A 369 -11.69 11.23 12.42
CA ALA A 369 -12.11 10.05 13.15
C ALA A 369 -13.56 9.68 12.81
N HIS A 370 -13.82 8.38 12.77
CA HIS A 370 -15.15 7.81 12.68
C HIS A 370 -15.59 7.31 14.05
N TYR A 371 -16.77 7.76 14.51
CA TYR A 371 -17.38 7.34 15.75
C TYR A 371 -18.71 6.66 15.48
N ILE A 372 -18.99 5.58 16.19
CA ILE A 372 -20.27 4.86 16.15
C ILE A 372 -20.96 4.93 17.50
N LYS A 373 -22.30 4.97 17.48
CA LYS A 373 -23.14 4.84 18.67
C LYS A 373 -23.57 3.37 18.79
N LEU A 374 -23.10 2.72 19.83
CA LEU A 374 -23.54 1.35 20.13
C LEU A 374 -24.89 1.40 20.87
N ALA A 375 -25.75 0.42 20.61
CA ALA A 375 -27.12 0.39 21.16
C ALA A 375 -27.18 0.33 22.70
N TYR A 376 -26.11 -0.09 23.34
CA TYR A 376 -26.02 -0.35 24.79
C TYR A 376 -25.09 0.61 25.54
N THR A 377 -24.50 1.60 24.86
CA THR A 377 -23.71 2.65 25.48
C THR A 377 -24.22 4.02 25.09
N PRO A 378 -24.38 4.97 26.01
CA PRO A 378 -24.80 6.32 25.69
C PRO A 378 -23.72 7.11 24.95
N GLU A 379 -22.47 6.65 24.98
CA GLU A 379 -21.29 7.35 24.48
C GLU A 379 -20.92 6.90 23.06
N LEU A 380 -20.41 7.84 22.26
CA LEU A 380 -19.82 7.54 20.96
C LEU A 380 -18.50 6.78 21.15
N GLN A 381 -18.32 5.70 20.42
CA GLN A 381 -17.09 4.92 20.44
C GLN A 381 -16.30 5.15 19.15
N TYR A 382 -14.99 5.34 19.31
CA TYR A 382 -14.08 5.42 18.17
C TYR A 382 -14.08 4.11 17.37
N ALA A 383 -14.37 4.19 16.09
CA ALA A 383 -14.48 3.03 15.20
C ALA A 383 -13.39 2.99 14.11
N GLY A 384 -12.59 4.04 13.99
CA GLY A 384 -11.51 4.12 13.00
C GLY A 384 -11.31 5.53 12.46
N ILE A 385 -10.59 5.64 11.37
CA ILE A 385 -10.35 6.89 10.65
C ILE A 385 -11.16 6.89 9.37
N ASN A 386 -11.87 8.00 9.11
CA ASN A 386 -12.68 8.20 7.90
C ASN A 386 -11.85 8.93 6.84
N GLN A 387 -10.80 8.26 6.37
CA GLN A 387 -9.92 8.76 5.33
C GLN A 387 -9.48 7.62 4.42
N TYR A 388 -9.19 7.92 3.17
CA TYR A 388 -8.71 6.92 2.21
C TYR A 388 -7.25 6.59 2.48
N LYS A 389 -6.84 5.40 2.10
CA LYS A 389 -5.43 5.05 2.03
C LYS A 389 -4.91 5.44 0.66
N VAL A 390 -4.22 6.58 0.60
CA VAL A 390 -3.51 7.00 -0.61
C VAL A 390 -2.28 6.11 -0.76
N ILE A 391 -2.17 5.44 -1.90
CA ILE A 391 -1.06 4.54 -2.20
C ILE A 391 0.04 5.30 -2.93
N TRP A 392 -0.33 6.08 -3.96
CA TRP A 392 0.59 6.92 -4.72
C TRP A 392 -0.03 8.29 -4.95
N ARG A 393 0.80 9.35 -4.81
CA ARG A 393 0.44 10.73 -5.07
C ARG A 393 1.60 11.49 -5.73
N LEU A 394 1.29 12.61 -6.34
CA LEU A 394 2.24 13.33 -7.18
C LEU A 394 3.51 13.79 -6.43
N GLY A 395 3.36 14.24 -5.17
CA GLY A 395 4.51 14.65 -4.35
C GLY A 395 5.53 13.51 -4.16
N GLU A 396 5.04 12.28 -3.99
CA GLU A 396 5.86 11.08 -3.92
C GLU A 396 6.59 10.82 -5.25
N ILE A 397 5.91 11.01 -6.38
CA ILE A 397 6.47 10.78 -7.73
C ILE A 397 7.60 11.77 -8.06
N TYR A 398 7.49 13.05 -7.64
CA TYR A 398 8.60 14.00 -7.76
C TYR A 398 9.85 13.49 -7.03
N LEU A 399 9.70 13.07 -5.78
CA LEU A 399 10.84 12.59 -4.99
C LEU A 399 11.37 11.23 -5.48
N LEU A 400 10.53 10.37 -6.06
CA LEU A 400 11.00 9.14 -6.72
C LEU A 400 11.78 9.46 -7.99
N ARG A 401 11.34 10.46 -8.78
CA ARG A 401 12.09 10.91 -9.95
C ARG A 401 13.43 11.53 -9.56
N ALA A 402 13.46 12.35 -8.50
CA ALA A 402 14.70 12.87 -7.93
C ALA A 402 15.69 11.76 -7.59
N GLU A 403 15.23 10.70 -6.90
CA GLU A 403 16.05 9.54 -6.58
C GLU A 403 16.58 8.86 -7.85
N CYS A 404 15.70 8.60 -8.83
CA CYS A 404 16.10 7.98 -10.09
C CYS A 404 17.16 8.79 -10.85
N ARG A 405 17.01 10.12 -10.91
CA ARG A 405 17.96 11.02 -11.55
C ARG A 405 19.30 11.06 -10.81
N ALA A 406 19.26 11.17 -9.49
CA ALA A 406 20.46 11.18 -8.67
C ALA A 406 21.23 9.85 -8.78
N ARG A 407 20.54 8.69 -8.84
CA ARG A 407 21.16 7.38 -9.07
C ARG A 407 21.81 7.24 -10.45
N GLN A 408 21.43 8.04 -11.41
CA GLN A 408 22.03 8.14 -12.74
C GLN A 408 23.14 9.22 -12.83
N GLY A 409 23.38 9.95 -11.75
CA GLY A 409 24.34 11.06 -11.71
C GLY A 409 23.87 12.31 -12.45
N LYS A 410 22.58 12.47 -12.65
CA LYS A 410 21.98 13.63 -13.31
C LYS A 410 21.89 14.82 -12.35
N THR A 411 22.19 16.01 -12.84
CA THR A 411 22.17 17.24 -12.02
C THR A 411 20.77 17.75 -11.74
N ASP A 412 19.80 17.48 -12.61
CA ASP A 412 18.40 17.88 -12.50
C ASP A 412 17.61 17.09 -11.43
N ALA A 413 18.27 16.16 -10.73
CA ALA A 413 17.73 15.55 -9.52
C ALA A 413 17.40 16.59 -8.43
N VAL A 414 18.18 17.68 -8.37
CA VAL A 414 17.99 18.77 -7.42
C VAL A 414 16.70 19.55 -7.71
N ASP A 415 16.31 19.66 -8.96
CA ASP A 415 15.11 20.42 -9.36
C ASP A 415 13.84 19.80 -8.78
N ASP A 416 13.72 18.46 -8.85
CA ASP A 416 12.58 17.73 -8.27
C ASP A 416 12.56 17.79 -6.74
N LEU A 417 13.72 17.67 -6.10
CA LEU A 417 13.85 17.84 -4.65
C LEU A 417 13.40 19.23 -4.22
N ASN A 418 13.86 20.25 -4.94
CA ASN A 418 13.56 21.66 -4.64
C ASN A 418 12.12 22.04 -4.97
N GLU A 419 11.46 21.36 -5.91
CA GLU A 419 10.02 21.52 -6.15
C GLU A 419 9.21 21.18 -4.89
N ILE A 420 9.52 20.04 -4.27
CA ILE A 420 8.84 19.62 -3.03
C ILE A 420 9.24 20.50 -1.85
N ARG A 421 10.50 20.92 -1.74
CA ARG A 421 10.92 21.86 -0.69
C ARG A 421 10.24 23.20 -0.81
N ARG A 422 10.19 23.79 -2.00
CA ARG A 422 9.47 25.04 -2.25
C ARG A 422 8.01 24.94 -1.84
N TRP A 423 7.36 23.84 -2.19
CA TRP A 423 6.01 23.58 -1.78
C TRP A 423 5.86 23.42 -0.25
N ALA A 424 6.78 22.72 0.39
CA ALA A 424 6.73 22.44 1.83
C ALA A 424 7.04 23.66 2.70
N TYR A 425 7.85 24.59 2.22
CA TYR A 425 8.22 25.80 2.96
C TYR A 425 7.51 27.07 2.45
N GLY A 426 6.95 27.02 1.25
CA GLY A 426 6.32 28.18 0.62
C GLY A 426 7.32 29.19 0.03
N ASP A 427 8.61 28.85 -0.01
CA ASP A 427 9.68 29.74 -0.52
C ASP A 427 10.86 28.93 -1.13
N ASP A 428 11.80 29.66 -1.73
CA ASP A 428 13.04 29.11 -2.31
C ASP A 428 14.27 29.16 -1.36
N MET A 429 14.13 29.71 -0.16
CA MET A 429 15.28 29.88 0.77
C MET A 429 15.75 28.54 1.33
N HIS A 430 14.87 27.54 1.32
CA HIS A 430 15.15 26.20 1.81
C HIS A 430 15.56 25.21 0.71
N ALA A 431 15.87 25.73 -0.49
CA ALA A 431 16.36 24.90 -1.59
C ALA A 431 17.67 24.19 -1.23
N PHE A 432 17.82 22.96 -1.72
CA PHE A 432 19.04 22.15 -1.54
C PHE A 432 20.16 22.64 -2.48
N PRO A 433 21.42 22.73 -2.00
CA PRO A 433 21.82 22.62 -0.59
C PRO A 433 21.68 23.93 0.15
N ASN A 434 21.14 23.91 1.35
CA ASN A 434 21.09 25.06 2.24
C ASN A 434 21.97 24.87 3.49
N SER A 435 21.95 25.83 4.42
CA SER A 435 22.76 25.80 5.64
C SER A 435 22.40 24.59 6.55
N ASP A 436 21.15 24.23 6.63
CA ASP A 436 20.67 23.07 7.42
C ASP A 436 21.17 21.75 6.81
N ASP A 437 21.20 21.64 5.48
CA ASP A 437 21.78 20.49 4.79
C ASP A 437 23.30 20.36 5.07
N VAL A 438 24.01 21.50 5.15
CA VAL A 438 25.45 21.51 5.49
C VAL A 438 25.64 21.04 6.94
N GLU A 439 24.87 21.57 7.89
CA GLU A 439 24.93 21.20 9.31
C GLU A 439 24.62 19.72 9.53
N LYS A 440 23.63 19.18 8.83
CA LYS A 440 23.23 17.77 8.87
C LYS A 440 24.11 16.83 8.02
N GLY A 441 25.12 17.36 7.33
CA GLY A 441 26.02 16.58 6.48
C GLY A 441 25.35 16.02 5.21
N LEU A 442 24.28 16.64 4.75
CA LEU A 442 23.51 16.21 3.58
C LEU A 442 24.02 16.84 2.27
N SER A 443 24.67 18.00 2.34
CA SER A 443 25.08 18.79 1.17
C SER A 443 25.98 18.04 0.18
N GLY A 444 26.74 17.05 0.65
CA GLY A 444 27.60 16.19 -0.18
C GLY A 444 26.94 14.86 -0.60
N ASN A 445 25.70 14.59 -0.20
CA ASN A 445 25.02 13.33 -0.49
C ASN A 445 23.54 13.57 -0.83
N ILE A 446 23.29 13.87 -2.11
CA ILE A 446 21.92 14.12 -2.61
C ILE A 446 21.00 12.92 -2.42
N GLN A 447 21.49 11.69 -2.48
CA GLN A 447 20.68 10.50 -2.24
C GLN A 447 20.11 10.48 -0.84
N LEU A 448 20.95 10.76 0.16
CA LEU A 448 20.53 10.85 1.55
C LEU A 448 19.59 12.05 1.77
N ALA A 449 19.85 13.18 1.12
CA ALA A 449 18.97 14.35 1.20
C ALA A 449 17.57 14.05 0.65
N ILE A 450 17.46 13.37 -0.50
CA ILE A 450 16.19 12.92 -1.08
C ILE A 450 15.49 11.92 -0.14
N PHE A 451 16.22 10.97 0.42
CA PHE A 451 15.65 10.02 1.39
C PHE A 451 15.08 10.74 2.61
N ARG A 452 15.81 11.74 3.17
CA ARG A 452 15.30 12.56 4.29
C ARG A 452 14.07 13.37 3.92
N GLU A 453 14.00 13.86 2.70
CA GLU A 453 12.82 14.59 2.22
C GLU A 453 11.62 13.66 2.06
N ARG A 454 11.83 12.42 1.54
CA ARG A 454 10.79 11.40 1.47
C ARG A 454 10.25 11.02 2.84
N GLU A 455 11.12 10.90 3.86
CA GLU A 455 10.70 10.63 5.25
C GLU A 455 9.75 11.71 5.79
N LYS A 456 10.05 12.98 5.50
CA LYS A 456 9.21 14.11 5.92
C LYS A 456 7.89 14.14 5.18
N GLU A 457 7.96 14.03 3.86
CA GLU A 457 6.82 14.17 2.97
C GLU A 457 5.82 13.02 3.14
N LEU A 458 6.32 11.81 3.20
CA LEU A 458 5.55 10.58 3.19
C LEU A 458 5.35 9.96 4.58
N LEU A 459 5.50 10.77 5.63
CA LEU A 459 5.30 10.33 7.00
C LEU A 459 3.95 9.61 7.14
N ALA A 460 3.98 8.38 7.64
CA ALA A 460 2.83 7.52 7.84
C ALA A 460 2.07 7.09 6.56
N GLU A 461 2.67 7.21 5.38
CA GLU A 461 2.11 6.74 4.11
C GLU A 461 2.72 5.41 3.63
N TYR A 462 3.51 4.73 4.48
CA TYR A 462 4.03 3.36 4.27
C TYR A 462 5.13 3.16 3.23
N HIS A 463 5.76 4.22 2.77
CA HIS A 463 6.85 4.16 1.79
C HIS A 463 8.21 3.87 2.43
N ARG A 464 8.44 4.34 3.67
CA ARG A 464 9.75 4.39 4.30
C ARG A 464 10.48 3.05 4.34
N TYR A 465 9.79 1.96 4.70
CA TYR A 465 10.43 0.65 4.78
C TYR A 465 10.95 0.17 3.42
N PHE A 466 10.17 0.37 2.38
CA PHE A 466 10.57 0.00 1.02
C PHE A 466 11.67 0.91 0.46
N ASP A 467 11.67 2.18 0.82
CA ASP A 467 12.77 3.10 0.52
C ASP A 467 14.08 2.66 1.19
N ILE A 468 14.00 2.23 2.46
CA ILE A 468 15.15 1.67 3.19
C ILE A 468 15.67 0.39 2.52
N MET A 469 14.77 -0.53 2.15
CA MET A 469 15.18 -1.75 1.45
C MET A 469 15.86 -1.44 0.12
N ARG A 470 15.24 -0.61 -0.70
CA ARG A 470 15.76 -0.24 -2.03
C ARG A 470 17.13 0.41 -1.94
N ASN A 471 17.28 1.42 -1.10
CA ASN A 471 18.54 2.13 -0.90
C ASN A 471 19.58 1.29 -0.16
N GLY A 472 19.16 0.47 0.79
CA GLY A 472 20.04 -0.45 1.52
C GLY A 472 20.69 -1.49 0.63
N TRP A 473 19.97 -2.02 -0.35
CA TRP A 473 20.57 -2.90 -1.36
C TRP A 473 21.58 -2.17 -2.25
N CYS A 474 21.38 -0.88 -2.55
CA CYS A 474 22.39 -0.06 -3.23
C CYS A 474 23.66 0.06 -2.39
N PHE A 475 23.53 0.32 -1.07
CA PHE A 475 24.67 0.36 -0.15
C PHE A 475 25.43 -0.97 -0.11
N LEU A 476 24.74 -2.10 0.03
CA LEU A 476 25.37 -3.42 0.09
C LEU A 476 26.16 -3.78 -1.17
N ARG A 477 25.83 -3.19 -2.31
CA ARG A 477 26.58 -3.35 -3.55
C ARG A 477 27.69 -2.31 -3.76
N GLY A 478 27.82 -1.35 -2.85
CA GLY A 478 28.79 -0.25 -2.99
C GLY A 478 28.34 0.88 -3.91
N ASP A 479 27.05 0.94 -4.23
CA ASP A 479 26.43 2.01 -5.04
C ASP A 479 25.98 3.22 -4.21
N ASP A 480 26.14 3.16 -2.89
CA ASP A 480 25.85 4.22 -1.93
C ASP A 480 26.83 4.19 -0.75
N THR A 481 26.94 5.30 -0.03
CA THR A 481 27.82 5.45 1.14
C THR A 481 27.08 5.33 2.48
N HIS A 482 25.74 5.41 2.47
CA HIS A 482 24.91 5.37 3.67
C HIS A 482 24.27 3.99 3.86
N ASP A 483 24.45 3.40 5.04
CA ASP A 483 23.82 2.12 5.40
C ASP A 483 22.39 2.35 5.92
N TYR A 484 21.43 2.38 5.02
CA TYR A 484 20.02 2.63 5.34
C TYR A 484 19.42 1.53 6.23
N ILE A 485 19.81 0.27 6.04
CA ILE A 485 19.22 -0.85 6.77
C ILE A 485 19.60 -0.78 8.25
N ARG A 486 20.89 -0.61 8.54
CA ARG A 486 21.39 -0.66 9.92
C ARG A 486 21.23 0.65 10.67
N LYS A 487 21.22 1.78 9.95
CA LYS A 487 21.15 3.11 10.58
C LYS A 487 19.73 3.66 10.73
N GLU A 488 18.78 3.23 9.89
CA GLU A 488 17.49 3.92 9.75
C GLU A 488 16.32 3.16 10.36
N ILE A 489 16.43 1.87 10.75
CA ILE A 489 15.31 1.11 11.27
C ILE A 489 15.37 1.07 12.80
N SER A 490 16.05 0.10 13.37
CA SER A 490 16.12 -0.08 14.82
C SER A 490 17.42 -0.76 15.22
N GLU A 491 17.73 -0.78 16.51
CA GLU A 491 18.90 -1.46 17.05
C GLU A 491 18.96 -2.96 16.72
N ALA A 492 17.81 -3.60 16.51
CA ALA A 492 17.77 -4.99 16.09
C ALA A 492 18.36 -5.19 14.69
N TYR A 493 18.24 -4.16 13.83
CA TYR A 493 18.81 -4.17 12.46
C TYR A 493 20.30 -3.84 12.44
N ASP A 494 20.84 -3.16 13.47
CA ASP A 494 22.28 -2.90 13.59
C ASP A 494 23.11 -4.18 13.62
N LYS A 495 22.52 -5.25 14.14
CA LYS A 495 23.17 -6.56 14.32
C LYS A 495 23.03 -7.47 13.12
N LEU A 496 22.29 -7.06 12.09
CA LEU A 496 22.17 -7.86 10.86
C LEU A 496 23.48 -7.88 10.11
N THR A 497 23.93 -9.06 9.80
CA THR A 497 25.05 -9.27 8.86
C THR A 497 24.53 -9.14 7.42
N ASP A 498 25.43 -8.91 6.47
CA ASP A 498 25.07 -8.93 5.05
C ASP A 498 24.44 -10.27 4.65
N ARG A 499 24.93 -11.36 5.25
CA ARG A 499 24.35 -12.69 5.04
C ARG A 499 22.91 -12.80 5.56
N ASP A 500 22.59 -12.19 6.71
CA ASP A 500 21.21 -12.19 7.22
C ASP A 500 20.28 -11.48 6.26
N ILE A 501 20.72 -10.36 5.70
CA ILE A 501 19.96 -9.60 4.71
C ILE A 501 19.77 -10.42 3.43
N GLN A 502 20.84 -11.06 2.92
CA GLN A 502 20.78 -11.94 1.76
C GLN A 502 19.92 -13.19 1.99
N ASP A 503 19.89 -13.69 3.21
CA ASP A 503 19.05 -14.82 3.63
C ASP A 503 17.57 -14.44 3.86
N GLY A 504 17.22 -13.16 3.67
CA GLY A 504 15.83 -12.68 3.65
C GLY A 504 15.34 -12.02 4.93
N ALA A 505 16.22 -11.47 5.77
CA ALA A 505 15.86 -10.79 7.01
C ALA A 505 14.86 -9.63 6.82
N LEU A 506 14.90 -8.98 5.66
CA LEU A 506 14.03 -7.83 5.35
C LEU A 506 12.64 -8.23 4.87
N TYR A 507 12.43 -9.48 4.49
CA TYR A 507 11.12 -9.98 4.06
C TYR A 507 10.29 -10.46 5.25
N LEU A 508 8.97 -10.46 5.10
CA LEU A 508 8.05 -11.00 6.10
C LEU A 508 8.28 -12.50 6.29
N MET A 509 8.16 -12.95 7.53
CA MET A 509 8.07 -14.36 7.84
C MET A 509 6.75 -14.92 7.28
N LEU A 510 6.81 -16.06 6.60
CA LEU A 510 5.62 -16.72 6.09
C LEU A 510 4.80 -17.28 7.23
N GLY A 511 3.51 -16.93 7.30
CA GLY A 511 2.56 -17.46 8.26
C GLY A 511 2.16 -18.90 7.96
N ALA A 512 1.54 -19.56 8.90
CA ALA A 512 1.13 -20.96 8.80
C ALA A 512 0.21 -21.24 7.59
N ASP A 513 -0.63 -20.25 7.23
CA ASP A 513 -1.53 -20.34 6.08
C ASP A 513 -0.80 -20.40 4.73
N CYS A 514 0.42 -19.84 4.65
CA CYS A 514 1.24 -19.90 3.44
C CYS A 514 1.68 -21.34 3.09
N PHE A 515 1.75 -22.22 4.09
CA PHE A 515 2.14 -23.63 3.94
C PHE A 515 0.93 -24.55 3.75
N SER A 516 -0.28 -24.02 3.96
CA SER A 516 -1.51 -24.82 3.86
C SER A 516 -1.67 -25.39 2.46
N ASN A 517 -1.83 -26.72 2.38
CA ASN A 517 -2.02 -27.45 1.12
C ASN A 517 -0.89 -27.37 0.09
N ASN A 518 0.28 -26.80 0.45
CA ASN A 518 1.43 -26.74 -0.45
C ASN A 518 2.75 -27.02 0.30
N ASP A 519 3.18 -28.28 0.26
CA ASP A 519 4.42 -28.76 0.88
C ASP A 519 5.69 -28.40 0.10
N LEU A 520 5.58 -27.71 -1.03
CA LEU A 520 6.70 -27.19 -1.78
C LEU A 520 7.21 -25.83 -1.26
N ILE A 521 6.40 -25.16 -0.42
CA ILE A 521 6.75 -23.86 0.16
C ILE A 521 7.82 -24.05 1.24
N ARG A 522 8.77 -23.14 1.27
CA ARG A 522 9.83 -23.09 2.28
C ARG A 522 9.90 -21.70 2.90
N GLN A 523 10.09 -21.65 4.21
CA GLN A 523 10.43 -20.40 4.91
C GLN A 523 11.78 -19.89 4.39
N ASN A 524 11.96 -18.56 4.31
CA ASN A 524 13.26 -18.02 3.96
C ASN A 524 14.32 -18.40 5.01
N ARG A 525 15.60 -18.40 4.61
CA ARG A 525 16.69 -18.95 5.42
C ARG A 525 16.86 -18.21 6.74
N TYR A 526 16.65 -16.89 6.75
CA TYR A 526 16.78 -16.09 7.95
C TYR A 526 15.78 -16.49 9.02
N TRP A 527 14.49 -16.54 8.65
CA TRP A 527 13.41 -16.89 9.57
C TRP A 527 13.44 -18.36 9.98
N ASN A 528 13.82 -19.25 9.08
CA ASN A 528 13.95 -20.68 9.38
C ASN A 528 14.99 -20.96 10.47
N ARG A 529 16.10 -20.19 10.51
CA ARG A 529 17.10 -20.32 11.58
C ARG A 529 16.63 -19.80 12.95
N ARG A 530 15.62 -18.94 12.98
CA ARG A 530 15.09 -18.32 14.20
C ARG A 530 13.83 -18.98 14.73
N SER A 531 13.17 -19.79 13.92
CA SER A 531 11.96 -20.54 14.30
C SER A 531 12.30 -21.87 15.01
N ASN A 532 13.57 -22.30 14.93
CA ASN A 532 14.10 -23.45 15.63
C ASN A 532 14.87 -23.00 16.88
#